data_89e87036728f44c679b5405c52e06df0
#
_entry.id   89e87036728f44c679b5405c52e06df0
#
_cell.length_a   1.000
_cell.length_b   1.000
_cell.length_c   1.000
_cell.angle_alpha   90.00
_cell.angle_beta   90.00
_cell.angle_gamma   90.00
#
_symmetry.space_group_name_H-M   'P 1'
#
loop_
_entity.id
_entity.type
_entity.pdbx_description
1 polymer ?
#
loop_
_entity_poly.entity_id
_entity_poly.type
_entity_poly.pdbx_seq_one_letter_code
_entity_poly.pdbx_strand_id
1 'polypeptide(L)'
;DTGVRPVISLVRSLGISTPIENDLTIALGSNGVKLSEMVVAYGAFANGGYKVKPYSVLKVETSRGKIRYEAPKARIMKAISTETASGITQMLKTVIKEGTGRGANINKPAAGKSGTTDNYKDAWFIGYTPDVVLGVWVGNDDNSKMGIALTGGSVPALIWKDAMKVATESYGNVDFSYEPIDIIKEKPQFENNYKPNEE
;
A
#
# COMPACT_ATOMS: atom_id res chain seq x y z
N ASP A 1 -16.63 5.46 17.04
CA ASP A 1 -16.82 5.01 15.64
C ASP A 1 -16.27 6.05 14.68
N THR A 2 -15.34 5.63 13.81
CA THR A 2 -14.61 6.56 12.92
C THR A 2 -15.51 7.15 11.83
N GLY A 3 -16.50 6.39 11.34
CA GLY A 3 -17.34 6.74 10.20
C GLY A 3 -16.61 6.62 8.85
N VAL A 4 -17.37 6.68 7.74
CA VAL A 4 -16.85 6.46 6.38
C VAL A 4 -16.10 7.67 5.84
N ARG A 5 -16.59 8.89 6.08
CA ARG A 5 -16.00 10.13 5.55
C ARG A 5 -14.53 10.34 5.95
N PRO A 6 -14.13 10.19 7.23
CA PRO A 6 -12.72 10.26 7.63
C PRO A 6 -11.84 9.21 6.93
N VAL A 7 -12.35 7.99 6.71
CA VAL A 7 -11.64 6.95 5.97
C VAL A 7 -11.41 7.39 4.52
N ILE A 8 -12.44 7.89 3.83
CA ILE A 8 -12.31 8.43 2.47
C ILE A 8 -11.28 9.57 2.43
N SER A 9 -11.33 10.51 3.38
CA SER A 9 -10.37 11.61 3.47
C SER A 9 -8.94 11.10 3.60
N LEU A 10 -8.71 10.12 4.48
CA LEU A 10 -7.40 9.49 4.66
C LEU A 10 -6.91 8.79 3.39
N VAL A 11 -7.78 8.01 2.75
CA VAL A 11 -7.48 7.32 1.49
C VAL A 11 -7.07 8.31 0.40
N ARG A 12 -7.75 9.47 0.31
CA ARG A 12 -7.37 10.58 -0.59
C ARG A 12 -6.00 11.15 -0.25
N SER A 13 -5.71 11.37 1.04
CA SER A 13 -4.40 11.88 1.47
C SER A 13 -3.26 10.93 1.10
N LEU A 14 -3.51 9.62 1.12
CA LEU A 14 -2.56 8.57 0.72
C LEU A 14 -2.36 8.49 -0.80
N GLY A 15 -3.24 9.10 -1.61
CA GLY A 15 -3.04 9.21 -3.06
C GLY A 15 -4.04 8.44 -3.92
N ILE A 16 -5.06 7.83 -3.35
CA ILE A 16 -6.14 7.19 -4.10
C ILE A 16 -7.06 8.29 -4.68
N SER A 17 -7.10 8.42 -6.00
CA SER A 17 -7.95 9.38 -6.71
C SER A 17 -9.20 8.75 -7.31
N THR A 18 -9.21 7.45 -7.49
CA THR A 18 -10.39 6.68 -7.93
C THR A 18 -11.60 6.99 -7.04
N PRO A 19 -12.79 7.22 -7.58
CA PRO A 19 -14.01 7.44 -6.80
C PRO A 19 -14.23 6.31 -5.78
N ILE A 20 -14.54 6.68 -4.55
CA ILE A 20 -14.84 5.76 -3.45
C ILE A 20 -16.27 6.00 -3.01
N GLU A 21 -17.06 4.96 -2.95
CA GLU A 21 -18.44 5.01 -2.48
C GLU A 21 -18.50 5.28 -0.97
N ASN A 22 -19.47 6.12 -0.57
CA ASN A 22 -19.62 6.52 0.83
C ASN A 22 -20.55 5.55 1.57
N ASP A 23 -20.10 4.30 1.73
CA ASP A 23 -20.80 3.29 2.50
C ASP A 23 -19.83 2.46 3.36
N LEU A 24 -20.38 1.66 4.27
CA LEU A 24 -19.62 0.87 5.24
C LEU A 24 -18.83 -0.28 4.59
N THR A 25 -19.15 -0.66 3.36
CA THR A 25 -18.44 -1.75 2.65
C THR A 25 -17.01 -1.38 2.29
N ILE A 26 -16.63 -0.10 2.38
CA ILE A 26 -15.24 0.36 2.28
C ILE A 26 -14.32 -0.39 3.25
N ALA A 27 -14.82 -0.77 4.43
CA ALA A 27 -14.06 -1.54 5.41
C ALA A 27 -13.71 -2.96 4.93
N LEU A 28 -14.46 -3.48 3.97
CA LEU A 28 -14.26 -4.78 3.34
C LEU A 28 -13.46 -4.68 2.04
N GLY A 29 -13.15 -3.45 1.56
CA GLY A 29 -12.43 -3.24 0.31
C GLY A 29 -13.29 -3.44 -0.94
N SER A 30 -14.59 -3.13 -0.88
CA SER A 30 -15.54 -3.31 -1.99
C SER A 30 -15.29 -2.40 -3.20
N ASN A 31 -14.58 -1.28 -3.00
CA ASN A 31 -14.32 -0.31 -4.05
C ASN A 31 -13.18 -0.74 -4.97
N GLY A 32 -13.43 -0.77 -6.29
CA GLY A 32 -12.39 -0.94 -7.27
C GLY A 32 -11.42 0.25 -7.28
N VAL A 33 -10.12 -0.02 -7.22
CA VAL A 33 -9.07 1.00 -7.23
C VAL A 33 -7.94 0.60 -8.18
N LYS A 34 -7.17 1.57 -8.66
CA LYS A 34 -6.05 1.27 -9.55
C LYS A 34 -4.87 0.69 -8.75
N LEU A 35 -4.23 -0.35 -9.30
CA LEU A 35 -3.03 -0.95 -8.72
C LEU A 35 -1.94 0.11 -8.47
N SER A 36 -1.72 1.02 -9.41
CA SER A 36 -0.74 2.10 -9.28
C SER A 36 -1.03 3.04 -8.11
N GLU A 37 -2.30 3.35 -7.84
CA GLU A 37 -2.69 4.18 -6.69
C GLU A 37 -2.46 3.45 -5.37
N MET A 38 -2.73 2.15 -5.31
CA MET A 38 -2.45 1.32 -4.14
C MET A 38 -0.95 1.25 -3.86
N VAL A 39 -0.11 1.07 -4.88
CA VAL A 39 1.36 1.10 -4.72
C VAL A 39 1.83 2.45 -4.14
N VAL A 40 1.27 3.58 -4.60
CA VAL A 40 1.58 4.91 -4.04
C VAL A 40 1.15 5.02 -2.58
N ALA A 41 -0.04 4.53 -2.24
CA ALA A 41 -0.56 4.56 -0.87
C ALA A 41 0.31 3.72 0.10
N TYR A 42 0.71 2.52 -0.31
CA TYR A 42 1.62 1.67 0.47
C TYR A 42 3.03 2.26 0.55
N GLY A 43 3.44 3.00 -0.48
CA GLY A 43 4.68 3.79 -0.46
C GLY A 43 4.72 4.81 0.67
N ALA A 44 3.58 5.37 1.07
CA ALA A 44 3.53 6.27 2.23
C ALA A 44 3.82 5.53 3.55
N PHE A 45 3.40 4.27 3.69
CA PHE A 45 3.76 3.45 4.87
C PHE A 45 5.25 3.13 4.88
N ALA A 46 5.81 2.69 3.74
CA ALA A 46 7.24 2.41 3.59
C ALA A 46 8.11 3.63 3.90
N ASN A 47 7.64 4.83 3.56
CA ASN A 47 8.35 6.10 3.67
C ASN A 47 7.99 6.92 4.92
N GLY A 48 7.69 6.26 6.04
CA GLY A 48 7.46 6.92 7.33
C GLY A 48 6.30 7.93 7.35
N GLY A 49 5.25 7.68 6.54
CA GLY A 49 4.06 8.51 6.46
C GLY A 49 4.08 9.57 5.36
N TYR A 50 5.14 9.64 4.55
CA TYR A 50 5.27 10.61 3.48
C TYR A 50 4.90 10.02 2.12
N LYS A 51 3.90 10.61 1.47
CA LYS A 51 3.52 10.29 0.10
C LYS A 51 4.44 10.98 -0.89
N VAL A 52 4.85 10.25 -1.93
CA VAL A 52 5.60 10.77 -3.06
C VAL A 52 4.79 10.68 -4.34
N LYS A 53 5.07 11.58 -5.29
CA LYS A 53 4.50 11.49 -6.63
C LYS A 53 5.40 10.59 -7.48
N PRO A 54 4.89 9.50 -8.07
CA PRO A 54 5.69 8.64 -8.93
C PRO A 54 5.96 9.29 -10.28
N TYR A 55 7.11 8.98 -10.86
CA TYR A 55 7.51 9.35 -12.22
C TYR A 55 8.00 8.11 -12.96
N SER A 56 7.49 7.90 -14.17
CA SER A 56 7.95 6.82 -15.06
C SER A 56 9.13 7.26 -15.94
N VAL A 57 9.28 8.56 -16.16
CA VAL A 57 10.38 9.15 -16.93
C VAL A 57 11.06 10.19 -16.07
N LEU A 58 12.35 10.01 -15.79
CA LEU A 58 13.14 10.95 -15.01
C LEU A 58 13.76 12.04 -15.88
N LYS A 59 14.27 11.65 -17.06
CA LYS A 59 14.95 12.57 -17.96
C LYS A 59 14.78 12.12 -19.41
N VAL A 60 14.61 13.06 -20.33
CA VAL A 60 14.70 12.85 -21.78
C VAL A 60 15.79 13.74 -22.32
N GLU A 61 16.76 13.16 -23.01
CA GLU A 61 17.91 13.86 -23.54
C GLU A 61 18.11 13.49 -25.01
N THR A 62 18.55 14.47 -25.83
CA THR A 62 18.91 14.19 -27.22
C THR A 62 20.29 13.52 -27.29
N SER A 63 20.62 12.90 -28.42
CA SER A 63 21.96 12.33 -28.68
C SER A 63 23.12 13.34 -28.56
N ARG A 64 22.82 14.64 -28.60
CA ARG A 64 23.79 15.74 -28.43
C ARG A 64 23.84 16.30 -27.01
N GLY A 65 23.24 15.61 -26.02
CA GLY A 65 23.24 16.01 -24.60
C GLY A 65 22.24 17.13 -24.25
N LYS A 66 21.35 17.55 -25.15
CA LYS A 66 20.36 18.57 -24.83
C LYS A 66 19.19 17.94 -24.07
N ILE A 67 18.94 18.41 -22.84
CA ILE A 67 17.80 17.99 -22.02
C ILE A 67 16.50 18.52 -22.66
N ARG A 68 15.55 17.64 -22.91
CA ARG A 68 14.21 17.94 -23.42
C ARG A 68 13.15 17.88 -22.33
N TYR A 69 13.38 17.03 -21.34
CA TYR A 69 12.51 16.90 -20.17
C TYR A 69 13.36 16.43 -18.98
N GLU A 70 13.04 16.94 -17.84
CA GLU A 70 13.54 16.47 -16.54
C GLU A 70 12.38 16.46 -15.56
N ALA A 71 12.21 15.35 -14.85
CA ALA A 71 11.16 15.25 -13.84
C ALA A 71 11.39 16.32 -12.76
N PRO A 72 10.33 17.01 -12.31
CA PRO A 72 10.47 17.98 -11.23
C PRO A 72 10.96 17.26 -9.97
N LYS A 73 11.68 17.99 -9.10
CA LYS A 73 12.10 17.46 -7.80
C LYS A 73 10.92 16.87 -7.08
N ALA A 74 11.09 15.67 -6.52
CA ALA A 74 10.02 14.95 -5.82
C ALA A 74 9.40 15.86 -4.74
N ARG A 75 8.09 16.05 -4.81
CA ARG A 75 7.33 16.67 -3.73
C ARG A 75 6.96 15.59 -2.72
N ILE A 76 7.53 15.70 -1.54
CA ILE A 76 7.23 14.86 -0.40
C ILE A 76 6.14 15.56 0.42
N MET A 77 5.02 14.89 0.65
CA MET A 77 3.90 15.43 1.43
C MET A 77 3.58 14.47 2.57
N LYS A 78 3.49 14.97 3.79
CA LYS A 78 3.08 14.15 4.94
C LYS A 78 1.60 13.80 4.79
N ALA A 79 1.29 12.51 4.67
CA ALA A 79 -0.06 11.98 4.53
C ALA A 79 -0.61 11.42 5.84
N ILE A 80 0.27 10.80 6.64
CA ILE A 80 -0.01 10.26 7.98
C ILE A 80 1.19 10.51 8.90
N SER A 81 1.01 10.32 10.20
CA SER A 81 2.12 10.45 11.14
C SER A 81 3.13 9.29 10.97
N THR A 82 4.36 9.49 11.41
CA THR A 82 5.40 8.46 11.39
C THR A 82 5.02 7.30 12.31
N GLU A 83 4.43 7.60 13.45
CA GLU A 83 3.92 6.62 14.42
C GLU A 83 2.85 5.73 13.77
N THR A 84 1.90 6.33 13.05
CA THR A 84 0.87 5.57 12.32
C THR A 84 1.49 4.68 11.24
N ALA A 85 2.44 5.20 10.46
CA ALA A 85 3.15 4.43 9.44
C ALA A 85 3.91 3.25 10.05
N SER A 86 4.59 3.47 11.19
CA SER A 86 5.30 2.44 11.94
C SER A 86 4.35 1.36 12.44
N GLY A 87 3.24 1.74 13.09
CA GLY A 87 2.25 0.79 13.59
C GLY A 87 1.64 -0.08 12.49
N ILE A 88 1.26 0.53 11.36
CA ILE A 88 0.78 -0.20 10.18
C ILE A 88 1.85 -1.17 9.67
N THR A 89 3.10 -0.72 9.54
CA THR A 89 4.19 -1.57 9.05
C THR A 89 4.44 -2.77 9.96
N GLN A 90 4.39 -2.62 11.27
CA GLN A 90 4.53 -3.75 12.19
C GLN A 90 3.41 -4.78 12.02
N MET A 91 2.15 -4.33 11.89
CA MET A 91 1.04 -5.24 11.59
C MET A 91 1.23 -5.95 10.25
N LEU A 92 1.69 -5.25 9.22
CA LEU A 92 1.91 -5.82 7.90
C LEU A 92 3.15 -6.74 7.83
N LYS A 93 4.17 -6.53 8.66
CA LYS A 93 5.28 -7.50 8.86
C LYS A 93 4.75 -8.83 9.40
N THR A 94 3.81 -8.79 10.35
CA THR A 94 3.18 -10.00 10.90
C THR A 94 2.39 -10.78 9.84
N VAL A 95 1.78 -10.10 8.87
CA VAL A 95 1.07 -10.76 7.75
C VAL A 95 2.03 -11.65 6.94
N ILE A 96 3.26 -11.19 6.68
CA ILE A 96 4.27 -11.97 5.95
C ILE A 96 4.88 -13.05 6.84
N LYS A 97 5.10 -12.75 8.12
CA LYS A 97 5.75 -13.69 9.05
C LYS A 97 4.83 -14.86 9.44
N GLU A 98 3.57 -14.57 9.77
CA GLU A 98 2.66 -15.51 10.43
C GLU A 98 1.27 -15.59 9.77
N GLY A 99 0.92 -14.59 8.92
CA GLY A 99 -0.42 -14.42 8.36
C GLY A 99 -0.60 -15.02 6.96
N THR A 100 -1.56 -14.45 6.25
CA THR A 100 -1.94 -14.85 4.88
C THR A 100 -0.87 -14.54 3.83
N GLY A 101 0.14 -13.76 4.17
CA GLY A 101 1.24 -13.36 3.28
C GLY A 101 2.52 -14.20 3.39
N ARG A 102 2.52 -15.34 4.07
CA ARG A 102 3.73 -16.16 4.25
C ARG A 102 4.42 -16.52 2.93
N GLY A 103 3.64 -16.70 1.85
CA GLY A 103 4.17 -16.95 0.51
C GLY A 103 5.09 -15.83 -0.02
N ALA A 104 4.96 -14.62 0.50
CA ALA A 104 5.75 -13.45 0.11
C ALA A 104 7.07 -13.29 0.92
N ASN A 105 7.44 -14.21 1.80
CA ASN A 105 8.65 -14.09 2.58
C ASN A 105 9.90 -14.17 1.69
N ILE A 106 10.70 -13.09 1.67
CA ILE A 106 11.94 -12.93 0.90
C ILE A 106 13.21 -13.05 1.77
N ASN A 107 13.08 -13.36 3.06
CA ASN A 107 14.16 -13.36 4.03
C ASN A 107 14.86 -11.99 4.20
N LYS A 108 14.14 -10.90 3.93
CA LYS A 108 14.50 -9.51 4.21
C LYS A 108 13.37 -8.85 4.98
N PRO A 109 13.59 -7.74 5.70
CA PRO A 109 12.52 -6.96 6.29
C PRO A 109 11.51 -6.54 5.21
N ALA A 110 10.29 -7.03 5.35
CA ALA A 110 9.21 -6.77 4.41
C ALA A 110 7.87 -6.71 5.14
N ALA A 111 6.98 -5.91 4.62
CA ALA A 111 5.62 -5.75 5.09
C ALA A 111 4.65 -5.84 3.91
N GLY A 112 3.47 -6.42 4.07
CA GLY A 112 2.55 -6.58 2.96
C GLY A 112 1.17 -7.08 3.37
N LYS A 113 0.24 -7.02 2.41
CA LYS A 113 -1.15 -7.42 2.59
C LYS A 113 -1.68 -8.15 1.36
N SER A 114 -2.36 -9.24 1.61
CA SER A 114 -3.16 -9.96 0.61
C SER A 114 -4.58 -9.37 0.53
N GLY A 115 -5.16 -9.35 -0.65
CA GLY A 115 -6.56 -9.05 -0.91
C GLY A 115 -7.18 -10.12 -1.80
N THR A 116 -8.43 -10.44 -1.56
CA THR A 116 -9.20 -11.38 -2.40
C THR A 116 -10.63 -10.89 -2.42
N THR A 117 -11.19 -10.71 -3.61
CA THR A 117 -12.61 -10.37 -3.75
C THR A 117 -13.49 -11.62 -3.65
N ASP A 118 -14.75 -11.39 -3.30
CA ASP A 118 -15.76 -12.44 -3.33
C ASP A 118 -15.81 -13.09 -4.72
N ASN A 119 -16.07 -14.40 -4.73
CA ASN A 119 -16.09 -15.20 -5.95
C ASN A 119 -14.76 -15.28 -6.72
N TYR A 120 -13.63 -14.94 -6.11
CA TYR A 120 -12.29 -15.06 -6.71
C TYR A 120 -12.17 -14.35 -8.08
N LYS A 121 -12.66 -13.12 -8.17
CA LYS A 121 -12.50 -12.30 -9.37
C LYS A 121 -11.18 -11.56 -9.39
N ASP A 122 -10.72 -11.14 -8.22
CA ASP A 122 -9.46 -10.42 -8.02
C ASP A 122 -8.66 -11.04 -6.88
N ALA A 123 -7.38 -11.20 -7.11
CA ALA A 123 -6.42 -11.59 -6.09
C ALA A 123 -5.26 -10.58 -6.09
N TRP A 124 -4.97 -9.99 -4.92
CA TRP A 124 -4.02 -8.91 -4.75
C TRP A 124 -2.95 -9.29 -3.74
N PHE A 125 -1.73 -8.87 -4.01
CA PHE A 125 -0.71 -8.76 -2.98
C PHE A 125 0.06 -7.46 -3.16
N ILE A 126 0.10 -6.62 -2.13
CA ILE A 126 0.87 -5.38 -2.12
C ILE A 126 1.77 -5.43 -0.92
N GLY A 127 3.05 -5.17 -1.14
CA GLY A 127 4.02 -5.18 -0.06
C GLY A 127 5.24 -4.32 -0.40
N TYR A 128 6.08 -4.13 0.60
CA TYR A 128 7.23 -3.25 0.51
C TYR A 128 8.37 -3.70 1.43
N THR A 129 9.57 -3.30 1.06
CA THR A 129 10.75 -3.20 1.93
C THR A 129 10.99 -1.71 2.23
N PRO A 130 12.00 -1.32 3.01
CA PRO A 130 12.37 0.09 3.15
C PRO A 130 12.65 0.80 1.82
N ASP A 131 13.08 0.07 0.78
CA ASP A 131 13.59 0.63 -0.48
C ASP A 131 12.63 0.50 -1.66
N VAL A 132 11.78 -0.54 -1.67
CA VAL A 132 10.96 -0.91 -2.83
C VAL A 132 9.53 -1.21 -2.43
N VAL A 133 8.58 -0.68 -3.18
CA VAL A 133 7.15 -1.03 -3.09
C VAL A 133 6.71 -1.74 -4.36
N LEU A 134 6.04 -2.87 -4.23
CA LEU A 134 5.53 -3.65 -5.35
C LEU A 134 4.08 -4.07 -5.09
N GLY A 135 3.26 -3.98 -6.12
CA GLY A 135 1.89 -4.51 -6.11
C GLY A 135 1.71 -5.54 -7.22
N VAL A 136 0.99 -6.61 -6.91
CA VAL A 136 0.60 -7.65 -7.86
C VAL A 136 -0.91 -7.80 -7.83
N TRP A 137 -1.52 -7.78 -8.99
CA TRP A 137 -2.92 -8.11 -9.21
C TRP A 137 -3.00 -9.27 -10.20
N VAL A 138 -3.89 -10.19 -9.91
CA VAL A 138 -4.26 -11.31 -10.80
C VAL A 138 -5.78 -11.35 -10.89
N GLY A 139 -6.29 -11.36 -12.10
CA GLY A 139 -7.72 -11.36 -12.39
C GLY A 139 -7.97 -11.40 -13.91
N ASN A 140 -9.23 -11.40 -14.31
CA ASN A 140 -9.65 -11.32 -15.70
C ASN A 140 -10.09 -9.89 -16.04
N ASP A 141 -9.71 -9.38 -17.20
CA ASP A 141 -10.03 -8.02 -17.65
C ASP A 141 -11.53 -7.75 -17.78
N ASP A 142 -12.31 -8.79 -18.03
CA ASP A 142 -13.78 -8.74 -18.11
C ASP A 142 -14.48 -8.90 -16.77
N ASN A 143 -13.71 -8.90 -15.65
CA ASN A 143 -14.23 -9.12 -14.30
C ASN A 143 -14.96 -10.47 -14.12
N SER A 144 -14.70 -11.46 -14.97
CA SER A 144 -15.17 -12.82 -14.78
C SER A 144 -14.43 -13.52 -13.65
N LYS A 145 -15.00 -14.60 -13.11
CA LYS A 145 -14.34 -15.42 -12.08
C LYS A 145 -13.09 -16.07 -12.65
N MET A 146 -12.03 -16.10 -11.87
CA MET A 146 -10.88 -16.95 -12.18
C MET A 146 -11.30 -18.41 -12.06
N GLY A 147 -10.85 -19.25 -13.01
CA GLY A 147 -11.24 -20.66 -13.09
C GLY A 147 -10.78 -21.54 -11.92
N ILE A 148 -9.97 -20.97 -11.03
CA ILE A 148 -9.45 -21.61 -9.81
C ILE A 148 -9.60 -20.65 -8.63
N ALA A 149 -9.72 -21.20 -7.41
CA ALA A 149 -9.83 -20.42 -6.16
C ALA A 149 -8.50 -19.78 -5.79
N LEU A 150 -8.08 -18.74 -6.53
CA LEU A 150 -6.89 -17.96 -6.24
C LEU A 150 -7.14 -16.94 -5.14
N THR A 151 -6.26 -16.92 -4.15
CA THR A 151 -6.25 -15.90 -3.10
C THR A 151 -5.01 -15.02 -3.22
N GLY A 152 -5.06 -13.81 -2.67
CA GLY A 152 -3.92 -12.91 -2.67
C GLY A 152 -2.68 -13.48 -1.96
N GLY A 153 -2.87 -14.38 -1.01
CA GLY A 153 -1.79 -15.08 -0.30
C GLY A 153 -1.17 -16.25 -1.06
N SER A 154 -1.74 -16.64 -2.20
CA SER A 154 -1.25 -17.71 -3.06
C SER A 154 -0.40 -17.17 -4.21
N VAL A 155 -0.89 -17.22 -5.45
CA VAL A 155 -0.13 -16.82 -6.65
C VAL A 155 0.37 -15.37 -6.61
N PRO A 156 -0.44 -14.35 -6.26
CA PRO A 156 0.07 -12.98 -6.18
C PRO A 156 1.23 -12.81 -5.20
N ALA A 157 1.18 -13.49 -4.04
CA ALA A 157 2.25 -13.43 -3.05
C ALA A 157 3.55 -14.08 -3.56
N LEU A 158 3.46 -15.18 -4.32
CA LEU A 158 4.61 -15.83 -4.94
C LEU A 158 5.23 -14.99 -6.05
N ILE A 159 4.41 -14.41 -6.94
CA ILE A 159 4.88 -13.46 -7.98
C ILE A 159 5.58 -12.28 -7.32
N TRP A 160 4.97 -11.71 -6.28
CA TRP A 160 5.54 -10.62 -5.51
C TRP A 160 6.90 -11.00 -4.92
N LYS A 161 6.99 -12.17 -4.30
CA LYS A 161 8.24 -12.69 -3.72
C LYS A 161 9.37 -12.76 -4.74
N ASP A 162 9.11 -13.36 -5.89
CA ASP A 162 10.15 -13.56 -6.91
C ASP A 162 10.58 -12.23 -7.54
N ALA A 163 9.64 -11.34 -7.84
CA ALA A 163 9.93 -10.01 -8.33
C ALA A 163 10.70 -9.16 -7.29
N MET A 164 10.31 -9.21 -6.02
CA MET A 164 10.98 -8.45 -4.95
C MET A 164 12.38 -8.96 -4.65
N LYS A 165 12.66 -10.24 -4.76
CA LYS A 165 14.04 -10.77 -4.64
C LYS A 165 14.96 -10.10 -5.65
N VAL A 166 14.53 -10.02 -6.92
CA VAL A 166 15.30 -9.35 -7.98
C VAL A 166 15.39 -7.85 -7.72
N ALA A 167 14.25 -7.19 -7.45
CA ALA A 167 14.19 -5.74 -7.25
C ALA A 167 15.01 -5.25 -6.05
N THR A 168 15.24 -6.12 -5.05
CA THR A 168 15.99 -5.77 -3.83
C THR A 168 17.39 -6.38 -3.77
N GLU A 169 17.89 -6.98 -4.85
CA GLU A 169 19.18 -7.66 -4.87
C GLU A 169 20.34 -6.69 -4.53
N SER A 170 20.31 -5.48 -5.07
CA SER A 170 21.32 -4.44 -4.83
C SER A 170 21.18 -3.68 -3.52
N TYR A 171 20.06 -3.85 -2.78
CA TYR A 171 19.81 -3.17 -1.51
C TYR A 171 20.24 -4.03 -0.32
N GLY A 172 20.69 -3.35 0.75
CA GLY A 172 21.06 -3.99 2.00
C GLY A 172 19.88 -4.70 2.70
N ASN A 173 20.19 -5.40 3.78
CA ASN A 173 19.19 -6.04 4.65
C ASN A 173 18.92 -5.16 5.87
N VAL A 174 18.54 -3.89 5.64
CA VAL A 174 18.25 -2.91 6.69
C VAL A 174 16.76 -2.95 7.01
N ASP A 175 16.40 -2.93 8.29
CA ASP A 175 15.00 -2.86 8.69
C ASP A 175 14.46 -1.42 8.58
N PHE A 176 13.15 -1.26 8.69
CA PHE A 176 12.49 0.04 8.66
C PHE A 176 13.05 0.96 9.75
N SER A 177 13.36 2.20 9.38
CA SER A 177 14.11 3.14 10.23
C SER A 177 13.27 3.95 11.22
N TYR A 178 11.95 3.77 11.22
CA TYR A 178 11.08 4.44 12.19
C TYR A 178 10.88 3.60 13.45
N GLU A 179 10.77 4.27 14.58
CA GLU A 179 10.63 3.63 15.87
C GLU A 179 9.37 2.76 15.95
N PRO A 180 9.45 1.55 16.51
CA PRO A 180 8.27 0.72 16.74
C PRO A 180 7.31 1.40 17.72
N ILE A 181 6.03 1.44 17.39
CA ILE A 181 5.01 1.82 18.35
C ILE A 181 4.70 0.59 19.23
N ASP A 182 4.65 0.78 20.54
CA ASP A 182 4.07 -0.21 21.43
C ASP A 182 2.54 -0.16 21.32
N ILE A 183 2.03 -0.88 20.33
CA ILE A 183 0.60 -0.91 19.97
C ILE A 183 -0.29 -1.38 21.14
N ILE A 184 0.32 -1.99 22.17
CA ILE A 184 -0.40 -2.60 23.30
C ILE A 184 -0.70 -1.56 24.39
N LYS A 185 0.04 -0.44 24.47
CA LYS A 185 -0.01 0.48 25.61
C LYS A 185 -0.91 1.69 25.44
N GLU A 186 -1.23 2.12 24.23
CA GLU A 186 -2.10 3.28 24.03
C GLU A 186 -3.40 2.89 23.34
N LYS A 187 -4.49 2.89 24.10
CA LYS A 187 -5.82 3.00 23.48
C LYS A 187 -5.83 4.33 22.73
N PRO A 188 -6.15 4.37 21.44
CA PRO A 188 -6.30 5.63 20.73
C PRO A 188 -7.36 6.45 21.46
N GLN A 189 -6.97 7.60 21.99
CA GLN A 189 -7.92 8.62 22.42
C GLN A 189 -8.48 9.26 21.16
N PHE A 190 -9.57 8.70 20.66
CA PHE A 190 -10.37 9.39 19.67
C PHE A 190 -11.10 10.53 20.38
N GLU A 191 -10.61 11.75 20.24
CA GLU A 191 -11.41 12.92 20.58
C GLU A 191 -12.62 12.93 19.63
N ASN A 192 -13.77 12.63 20.21
CA ASN A 192 -15.06 12.59 19.54
C ASN A 192 -15.54 14.04 19.34
N ASN A 193 -15.01 14.75 18.34
CA ASN A 193 -15.45 16.10 17.96
C ASN A 193 -16.73 16.11 17.10
N TYR A 194 -17.47 15.00 17.12
CA TYR A 194 -18.79 14.94 16.49
C TYR A 194 -19.83 15.56 17.42
N LYS A 195 -20.25 16.80 17.17
CA LYS A 195 -21.49 17.36 17.68
C LYS A 195 -22.61 16.97 16.69
N PRO A 196 -23.59 16.14 17.08
CA PRO A 196 -24.78 15.98 16.26
C PRO A 196 -25.49 17.34 16.17
N ASN A 197 -25.87 17.75 14.95
CA ASN A 197 -26.73 18.89 14.78
C ASN A 197 -28.07 18.58 15.48
N GLU A 198 -28.40 19.38 16.48
CA GLU A 198 -29.75 19.41 17.05
C GLU A 198 -30.68 20.03 16.00
N GLU A 199 -31.61 19.24 15.49
CA GLU A 199 -32.89 19.68 14.95
C GLU A 199 -34.00 19.03 15.75
#